data_b75e9673325b31ab2ccf607ae514c027
#
_entry.id   b75e9673325b31ab2ccf607ae514c027
#
_cell.length_a   1.000
_cell.length_b   1.000
_cell.length_c   1.000
_cell.angle_alpha   90.00
_cell.angle_beta   90.00
_cell.angle_gamma   90.00
#
_symmetry.space_group_name_H-M   'P 1'
#
loop_
_entity.id
_entity.type
_entity.pdbx_description
1 polymer ?
#
loop_
_entity_poly.entity_id
_entity_poly.type
_entity_poly.pdbx_seq_one_letter_code
_entity_poly.pdbx_strand_id
1 'polypeptide(L)'
;MFNKNIKLGIAGLIIAWAVYTFVQGGILNGILLLLLAGVFIFLYFKNEMILLSFLRMRKQDFVGATKWLEKIKNPETTLVKKQQGYYNFLKGIMVSQTNLTQAEKFFKKALKLGLSMNHDVGMAKLQLAGIAMTKRRKREAQMLLADVKKNDKHGMFKDQIKQLKEQMKRI
;
A
#
# COMPACT_ATOMS: atom_id res chain seq x y z
N MET A 1 0.63 10.01 16.86
CA MET A 1 0.87 8.72 16.15
C MET A 1 1.82 7.91 17.01
N PHE A 2 1.39 6.72 17.46
CA PHE A 2 2.23 5.85 18.28
C PHE A 2 3.39 5.27 17.46
N ASN A 3 4.60 5.29 18.01
CA ASN A 3 5.76 4.65 17.39
C ASN A 3 5.46 3.15 17.15
N LYS A 4 5.92 2.59 16.02
CA LYS A 4 5.71 1.17 15.70
C LYS A 4 6.07 0.23 16.85
N ASN A 5 7.14 0.54 17.59
CA ASN A 5 7.62 -0.29 18.70
C ASN A 5 6.67 -0.26 19.91
N ILE A 6 5.95 0.85 20.13
CA ILE A 6 4.97 0.98 21.23
C ILE A 6 3.81 0.00 21.03
N LYS A 7 3.31 -0.15 19.78
CA LYS A 7 2.24 -1.10 19.45
C LYS A 7 2.64 -2.55 19.76
N LEU A 8 3.90 -2.89 19.48
CA LEU A 8 4.44 -4.22 19.78
C LEU A 8 4.60 -4.43 21.30
N GLY A 9 5.06 -3.40 22.03
CA GLY A 9 5.15 -3.42 23.49
C GLY A 9 3.78 -3.62 24.15
N ILE A 10 2.76 -2.89 23.70
CA ILE A 10 1.38 -3.06 24.19
C ILE A 10 0.86 -4.47 23.90
N ALA A 11 1.08 -5.00 22.70
CA ALA A 11 0.70 -6.37 22.36
C ALA A 11 1.35 -7.39 23.29
N GLY A 12 2.65 -7.24 23.60
CA GLY A 12 3.37 -8.11 24.53
C GLY A 12 2.79 -8.08 25.93
N LEU A 13 2.46 -6.88 26.47
CA LEU A 13 1.81 -6.74 27.77
C LEU A 13 0.43 -7.40 27.83
N ILE A 14 -0.37 -7.24 26.77
CA ILE A 14 -1.70 -7.89 26.67
C ILE A 14 -1.57 -9.40 26.60
N ILE A 15 -0.57 -9.94 25.89
CA ILE A 15 -0.30 -11.40 25.85
C ILE A 15 0.09 -11.91 27.23
N ALA A 16 0.99 -11.23 27.95
CA ALA A 16 1.37 -11.60 29.29
C ALA A 16 0.15 -11.62 30.24
N TRP A 17 -0.72 -10.63 30.12
CA TRP A 17 -1.97 -10.61 30.89
C TRP A 17 -2.94 -11.74 30.49
N ALA A 18 -3.04 -12.06 29.20
CA ALA A 18 -3.85 -13.19 28.73
C ALA A 18 -3.37 -14.52 29.33
N VAL A 19 -2.04 -14.75 29.38
CA VAL A 19 -1.47 -15.93 30.04
C VAL A 19 -1.84 -15.98 31.53
N TYR A 20 -1.72 -14.87 32.23
CA TYR A 20 -2.12 -14.77 33.65
C TYR A 20 -3.60 -15.13 33.85
N THR A 21 -4.52 -14.61 33.02
CA THR A 21 -5.95 -14.93 33.11
C THR A 21 -6.24 -16.40 32.81
N PHE A 22 -5.49 -17.05 31.91
CA PHE A 22 -5.60 -18.49 31.67
C PHE A 22 -5.21 -19.32 32.92
N VAL A 23 -4.12 -18.95 33.58
CA VAL A 23 -3.67 -19.62 34.81
C VAL A 23 -4.73 -19.53 35.93
N GLN A 24 -5.48 -18.42 35.98
CA GLN A 24 -6.61 -18.24 36.94
C GLN A 24 -7.92 -18.91 36.50
N GLY A 25 -7.93 -19.66 35.38
CA GLY A 25 -9.14 -20.36 34.92
C GLY A 25 -10.11 -19.48 34.12
N GLY A 26 -9.75 -18.21 33.84
CA GLY A 26 -10.57 -17.27 33.06
C GLY A 26 -10.44 -17.47 31.56
N ILE A 27 -10.82 -18.63 31.03
CA ILE A 27 -10.59 -19.03 29.63
C ILE A 27 -11.17 -18.00 28.63
N LEU A 28 -12.41 -17.57 28.82
CA LEU A 28 -13.09 -16.63 27.92
C LEU A 28 -12.35 -15.27 27.88
N ASN A 29 -11.98 -14.74 29.04
CA ASN A 29 -11.26 -13.49 29.16
C ASN A 29 -9.86 -13.58 28.52
N GLY A 30 -9.16 -14.71 28.70
CA GLY A 30 -7.88 -14.97 28.06
C GLY A 30 -7.97 -14.97 26.53
N ILE A 31 -9.01 -15.59 25.95
CA ILE A 31 -9.26 -15.59 24.50
C ILE A 31 -9.51 -14.17 23.98
N LEU A 32 -10.35 -13.38 24.68
CA LEU A 32 -10.62 -11.99 24.30
C LEU A 32 -9.35 -11.13 24.31
N LEU A 33 -8.49 -11.30 25.33
CA LEU A 33 -7.20 -10.60 25.39
C LEU A 33 -6.27 -11.02 24.26
N LEU A 34 -6.21 -12.29 23.86
CA LEU A 34 -5.44 -12.74 22.71
C LEU A 34 -5.94 -12.13 21.39
N LEU A 35 -7.27 -12.06 21.21
CA LEU A 35 -7.85 -11.39 20.04
C LEU A 35 -7.46 -9.90 20.02
N LEU A 36 -7.51 -9.22 21.16
CA LEU A 36 -7.09 -7.83 21.28
C LEU A 36 -5.60 -7.66 20.95
N ALA A 37 -4.73 -8.52 21.48
CA ALA A 37 -3.29 -8.51 21.15
C ALA A 37 -3.08 -8.71 19.63
N GLY A 38 -3.84 -9.60 19.01
CA GLY A 38 -3.83 -9.83 17.56
C GLY A 38 -4.16 -8.57 16.76
N VAL A 39 -5.11 -7.75 17.22
CA VAL A 39 -5.41 -6.44 16.60
C VAL A 39 -4.20 -5.50 16.67
N PHE A 40 -3.51 -5.40 17.81
CA PHE A 40 -2.31 -4.56 17.93
C PHE A 40 -1.15 -5.05 17.05
N ILE A 41 -0.96 -6.36 16.94
CA ILE A 41 0.00 -6.98 16.02
C ILE A 41 -0.39 -6.67 14.57
N PHE A 42 -1.65 -6.81 14.21
CA PHE A 42 -2.14 -6.47 12.87
C PHE A 42 -1.88 -4.99 12.54
N LEU A 43 -2.15 -4.07 13.48
CA LEU A 43 -1.88 -2.63 13.31
C LEU A 43 -0.38 -2.27 13.29
N TYR A 44 0.48 -3.16 13.78
CA TYR A 44 1.92 -3.03 13.59
C TYR A 44 2.31 -3.26 12.12
N PHE A 45 1.77 -4.33 11.50
CA PHE A 45 2.04 -4.66 10.09
C PHE A 45 1.20 -3.85 9.10
N LYS A 46 0.05 -3.32 9.51
CA LYS A 46 -0.85 -2.48 8.70
C LYS A 46 -1.07 -1.15 9.39
N ASN A 47 -0.34 -0.12 8.94
CA ASN A 47 -0.50 1.21 9.53
C ASN A 47 -1.92 1.73 9.28
N GLU A 48 -2.60 2.16 10.34
CA GLU A 48 -3.98 2.64 10.31
C GLU A 48 -4.19 3.83 9.35
N MET A 49 -3.20 4.73 9.26
CA MET A 49 -3.31 5.91 8.38
C MET A 49 -3.26 5.52 6.90
N ILE A 50 -2.41 4.54 6.56
CA ILE A 50 -2.35 4.00 5.19
C ILE A 50 -3.65 3.28 4.87
N LEU A 51 -4.19 2.47 5.78
CA LEU A 51 -5.44 1.75 5.58
C LEU A 51 -6.61 2.72 5.37
N LEU A 52 -6.73 3.75 6.23
CA LEU A 52 -7.79 4.76 6.11
C LEU A 52 -7.65 5.57 4.82
N SER A 53 -6.43 5.94 4.44
CA SER A 53 -6.17 6.59 3.16
C SER A 53 -6.60 5.72 1.99
N PHE A 54 -6.28 4.43 2.01
CA PHE A 54 -6.70 3.48 0.98
C PHE A 54 -8.22 3.34 0.89
N LEU A 55 -8.93 3.24 2.03
CA LEU A 55 -10.38 3.17 2.07
C LEU A 55 -11.05 4.43 1.51
N ARG A 56 -10.50 5.63 1.81
CA ARG A 56 -10.97 6.90 1.26
C ARG A 56 -10.73 6.95 -0.26
N MET A 57 -9.57 6.52 -0.72
CA MET A 57 -9.25 6.47 -2.14
C MET A 57 -10.21 5.54 -2.91
N ARG A 58 -10.59 4.38 -2.34
CA ARG A 58 -11.60 3.49 -2.95
C ARG A 58 -12.98 4.15 -3.09
N LYS A 59 -13.31 5.09 -2.22
CA LYS A 59 -14.51 5.93 -2.30
C LYS A 59 -14.32 7.17 -3.19
N GLN A 60 -13.20 7.26 -3.93
CA GLN A 60 -12.82 8.41 -4.75
C GLN A 60 -12.63 9.72 -3.96
N ASP A 61 -12.54 9.65 -2.64
CA ASP A 61 -12.25 10.79 -1.78
C ASP A 61 -10.73 11.01 -1.68
N PHE A 62 -10.15 11.58 -2.72
CA PHE A 62 -8.71 11.85 -2.80
C PHE A 62 -8.26 12.89 -1.77
N VAL A 63 -9.11 13.88 -1.46
CA VAL A 63 -8.81 14.92 -0.45
C VAL A 63 -8.71 14.28 0.95
N GLY A 64 -9.71 13.48 1.32
CA GLY A 64 -9.69 12.75 2.59
C GLY A 64 -8.52 11.76 2.67
N ALA A 65 -8.19 11.08 1.58
CA ALA A 65 -7.06 10.18 1.51
C ALA A 65 -5.73 10.92 1.76
N THR A 66 -5.54 12.09 1.14
CA THR A 66 -4.35 12.93 1.32
C THR A 66 -4.20 13.37 2.78
N LYS A 67 -5.27 13.84 3.42
CA LYS A 67 -5.27 14.24 4.84
C LYS A 67 -4.78 13.13 5.78
N TRP A 68 -5.14 11.87 5.49
CA TRP A 68 -4.66 10.73 6.29
C TRP A 68 -3.19 10.43 6.06
N LEU A 69 -2.70 10.52 4.81
CA LEU A 69 -1.27 10.32 4.51
C LEU A 69 -0.39 11.41 5.10
N GLU A 70 -0.85 12.66 5.13
CA GLU A 70 -0.10 13.79 5.68
C GLU A 70 0.09 13.71 7.20
N LYS A 71 -0.77 12.97 7.90
CA LYS A 71 -0.57 12.67 9.33
C LYS A 71 0.66 11.80 9.58
N ILE A 72 1.19 11.12 8.57
CA ILE A 72 2.42 10.33 8.68
C ILE A 72 3.62 11.27 8.51
N LYS A 73 4.10 11.78 9.63
CA LYS A 73 5.37 12.53 9.67
C LYS A 73 6.50 11.53 9.50
N ASN A 74 7.56 11.67 8.85
CA ASN A 74 8.72 10.78 8.74
C ASN A 74 8.37 9.31 8.39
N PRO A 75 7.82 9.04 7.18
CA PRO A 75 7.40 7.69 6.79
C PRO A 75 8.55 6.67 6.80
N GLU A 76 9.80 7.12 6.64
CA GLU A 76 10.99 6.25 6.60
C GLU A 76 11.31 5.63 7.97
N THR A 77 11.05 6.35 9.06
CA THR A 77 11.30 5.88 10.43
C THR A 77 10.09 5.24 11.10
N THR A 78 8.89 5.72 10.76
CA THR A 78 7.64 5.29 11.42
C THR A 78 6.99 4.08 10.76
N LEU A 79 7.28 3.82 9.50
CA LEU A 79 6.69 2.73 8.72
C LEU A 79 7.69 1.59 8.50
N VAL A 80 7.19 0.35 8.47
CA VAL A 80 7.99 -0.79 8.00
C VAL A 80 8.12 -0.72 6.47
N LYS A 81 9.15 -1.36 5.90
CA LYS A 81 9.54 -1.25 4.49
C LYS A 81 8.36 -1.42 3.52
N LYS A 82 7.52 -2.43 3.70
CA LYS A 82 6.33 -2.64 2.85
C LYS A 82 5.27 -1.54 2.99
N GLN A 83 5.08 -0.99 4.19
CA GLN A 83 4.19 0.14 4.41
C GLN A 83 4.70 1.41 3.73
N GLN A 84 6.02 1.64 3.75
CA GLN A 84 6.63 2.72 2.97
C GLN A 84 6.36 2.55 1.47
N GLY A 85 6.34 1.29 0.96
CA GLY A 85 5.92 0.98 -0.40
C GLY A 85 4.50 1.47 -0.68
N TYR A 86 3.55 1.10 0.17
CA TYR A 86 2.15 1.54 0.03
C TYR A 86 1.97 3.05 0.20
N TYR A 87 2.69 3.68 1.14
CA TYR A 87 2.69 5.14 1.27
C TYR A 87 3.11 5.83 -0.04
N ASN A 88 4.19 5.37 -0.65
CA ASN A 88 4.65 5.92 -1.93
C ASN A 88 3.69 5.60 -3.08
N PHE A 89 3.09 4.41 -3.10
CA PHE A 89 2.07 4.04 -4.08
C PHE A 89 0.86 5.00 -4.04
N LEU A 90 0.31 5.24 -2.85
CA LEU A 90 -0.81 6.16 -2.67
C LEU A 90 -0.43 7.62 -3.02
N LYS A 91 0.76 8.08 -2.59
CA LYS A 91 1.27 9.41 -3.00
C LYS A 91 1.42 9.51 -4.52
N GLY A 92 1.89 8.46 -5.18
CA GLY A 92 1.98 8.39 -6.64
C GLY A 92 0.62 8.59 -7.31
N ILE A 93 -0.41 7.91 -6.84
CA ILE A 93 -1.77 8.05 -7.38
C ILE A 93 -2.30 9.49 -7.19
N MET A 94 -2.12 10.07 -6.00
CA MET A 94 -2.63 11.42 -5.70
C MET A 94 -1.95 12.50 -6.55
N VAL A 95 -0.65 12.37 -6.76
CA VAL A 95 0.15 13.36 -7.52
C VAL A 95 0.08 13.12 -9.03
N SER A 96 -0.39 11.95 -9.48
CA SER A 96 -0.41 11.61 -10.92
C SER A 96 -1.27 12.55 -11.78
N GLN A 97 -2.25 13.20 -11.20
CA GLN A 97 -3.10 14.16 -11.92
C GLN A 97 -2.47 15.55 -12.05
N THR A 98 -1.53 15.91 -11.19
CA THR A 98 -0.92 17.25 -11.15
C THR A 98 0.54 17.26 -11.57
N ASN A 99 1.29 16.21 -11.24
CA ASN A 99 2.73 16.15 -11.50
C ASN A 99 3.20 14.73 -11.84
N LEU A 100 3.20 14.39 -13.13
CA LEU A 100 3.62 13.08 -13.65
C LEU A 100 5.06 12.72 -13.29
N THR A 101 5.96 13.71 -13.18
CA THR A 101 7.37 13.44 -12.85
C THR A 101 7.53 13.04 -11.38
N GLN A 102 6.80 13.66 -10.48
CA GLN A 102 6.78 13.24 -9.08
C GLN A 102 6.07 11.90 -8.91
N ALA A 103 4.94 11.69 -9.60
CA ALA A 103 4.22 10.43 -9.58
C ALA A 103 5.12 9.26 -10.00
N GLU A 104 5.89 9.44 -11.07
CA GLU A 104 6.86 8.44 -11.53
C GLU A 104 7.88 8.06 -10.45
N LYS A 105 8.45 9.06 -9.76
CA LYS A 105 9.39 8.82 -8.65
C LYS A 105 8.74 8.02 -7.52
N PHE A 106 7.51 8.37 -7.17
CA PHE A 106 6.76 7.68 -6.12
C PHE A 106 6.43 6.23 -6.50
N PHE A 107 5.96 5.96 -7.72
CA PHE A 107 5.68 4.59 -8.15
C PHE A 107 6.95 3.74 -8.24
N LYS A 108 8.06 4.27 -8.77
CA LYS A 108 9.36 3.59 -8.78
C LYS A 108 9.84 3.27 -7.36
N LYS A 109 9.70 4.22 -6.42
CA LYS A 109 10.06 4.01 -5.01
C LYS A 109 9.15 2.96 -4.36
N ALA A 110 7.85 2.97 -4.66
CA ALA A 110 6.90 1.97 -4.18
C ALA A 110 7.28 0.55 -4.62
N LEU A 111 7.58 0.35 -5.89
CA LEU A 111 8.01 -0.94 -6.43
C LEU A 111 9.35 -1.41 -5.83
N LYS A 112 10.31 -0.49 -5.65
CA LYS A 112 11.61 -0.80 -5.02
C LYS A 112 11.48 -1.23 -3.56
N LEU A 113 10.58 -0.61 -2.81
CA LEU A 113 10.30 -0.94 -1.41
C LEU A 113 9.48 -2.22 -1.26
N GLY A 114 8.73 -2.57 -2.28
CA GLY A 114 7.89 -3.75 -2.38
C GLY A 114 6.44 -3.48 -1.94
N LEU A 115 5.53 -4.01 -2.73
CA LEU A 115 4.09 -4.07 -2.44
C LEU A 115 3.73 -5.53 -2.14
N SER A 116 2.77 -5.75 -1.22
CA SER A 116 2.45 -7.11 -0.77
C SER A 116 1.56 -7.88 -1.76
N MET A 117 0.75 -7.17 -2.54
CA MET A 117 -0.21 -7.76 -3.46
C MET A 117 0.29 -7.62 -4.91
N ASN A 118 0.24 -8.71 -5.68
CA ASN A 118 0.59 -8.70 -7.11
C ASN A 118 -0.29 -7.73 -7.92
N HIS A 119 -1.56 -7.58 -7.51
CA HIS A 119 -2.46 -6.59 -8.09
C HIS A 119 -1.91 -5.17 -7.96
N ASP A 120 -1.44 -4.77 -6.78
CA ASP A 120 -0.93 -3.41 -6.54
C ASP A 120 0.38 -3.16 -7.29
N VAL A 121 1.22 -4.19 -7.43
CA VAL A 121 2.42 -4.17 -8.29
C VAL A 121 2.02 -3.94 -9.75
N GLY A 122 1.00 -4.67 -10.24
CA GLY A 122 0.46 -4.51 -11.58
C GLY A 122 -0.08 -3.09 -11.81
N MET A 123 -0.88 -2.57 -10.88
CA MET A 123 -1.39 -1.20 -10.92
C MET A 123 -0.27 -0.16 -10.97
N ALA A 124 0.75 -0.28 -10.12
CA ALA A 124 1.88 0.64 -10.13
C ALA A 124 2.63 0.65 -11.47
N LYS A 125 2.83 -0.52 -12.07
CA LYS A 125 3.46 -0.66 -13.38
C LYS A 125 2.59 -0.11 -14.52
N LEU A 126 1.27 -0.30 -14.45
CA LEU A 126 0.33 0.32 -15.41
C LEU A 126 0.39 1.85 -15.35
N GLN A 127 0.40 2.42 -14.15
CA GLN A 127 0.55 3.86 -13.98
C GLN A 127 1.88 4.36 -14.56
N LEU A 128 2.98 3.66 -14.31
CA LEU A 128 4.28 3.97 -14.90
C LEU A 128 4.26 3.85 -16.44
N ALA A 129 3.57 2.84 -16.99
CA ALA A 129 3.41 2.70 -18.44
C ALA A 129 2.65 3.88 -19.03
N GLY A 130 1.55 4.33 -18.42
CA GLY A 130 0.81 5.53 -18.80
C GLY A 130 1.69 6.80 -18.77
N ILE A 131 2.45 6.98 -17.68
CA ILE A 131 3.39 8.11 -17.55
C ILE A 131 4.49 8.06 -18.64
N ALA A 132 5.04 6.88 -18.90
CA ALA A 132 6.06 6.69 -19.94
C ALA A 132 5.50 7.03 -21.35
N MET A 133 4.24 6.66 -21.61
CA MET A 133 3.54 7.03 -22.85
C MET A 133 3.38 8.54 -22.98
N THR A 134 2.87 9.22 -21.97
CA THR A 134 2.73 10.68 -21.96
C THR A 134 4.07 11.39 -22.20
N LYS A 135 5.16 10.80 -21.68
CA LYS A 135 6.54 11.29 -21.90
C LYS A 135 7.18 10.77 -23.19
N ARG A 136 6.42 10.16 -24.10
CA ARG A 136 6.86 9.57 -25.39
C ARG A 136 7.97 8.51 -25.27
N ARG A 137 8.09 7.86 -24.10
CA ARG A 137 9.06 6.77 -23.85
C ARG A 137 8.45 5.40 -24.20
N LYS A 138 8.19 5.20 -25.51
CA LYS A 138 7.45 4.05 -26.05
C LYS A 138 8.04 2.70 -25.65
N ARG A 139 9.37 2.53 -25.71
CA ARG A 139 10.04 1.28 -25.32
C ARG A 139 9.82 0.94 -23.84
N GLU A 140 9.95 1.93 -22.95
CA GLU A 140 9.70 1.72 -21.51
C GLU A 140 8.26 1.33 -21.23
N ALA A 141 7.31 2.00 -21.89
CA ALA A 141 5.89 1.67 -21.77
C ALA A 141 5.61 0.22 -22.23
N GLN A 142 6.18 -0.21 -23.37
CA GLN A 142 6.03 -1.57 -23.87
C GLN A 142 6.56 -2.62 -22.89
N MET A 143 7.76 -2.40 -22.34
CA MET A 143 8.36 -3.30 -21.35
C MET A 143 7.48 -3.42 -20.09
N LEU A 144 6.98 -2.29 -19.57
CA LEU A 144 6.11 -2.28 -18.40
C LEU A 144 4.79 -3.02 -18.67
N LEU A 145 4.15 -2.80 -19.83
CA LEU A 145 2.92 -3.49 -20.21
C LEU A 145 3.13 -5.00 -20.42
N ALA A 146 4.28 -5.40 -20.98
CA ALA A 146 4.63 -6.81 -21.14
C ALA A 146 4.83 -7.49 -19.77
N ASP A 147 5.48 -6.80 -18.83
CA ASP A 147 5.71 -7.31 -17.50
C ASP A 147 4.40 -7.43 -16.69
N VAL A 148 3.49 -6.45 -16.80
CA VAL A 148 2.15 -6.56 -16.21
C VAL A 148 1.42 -7.77 -16.78
N LYS A 149 1.40 -7.95 -18.12
CA LYS A 149 0.73 -9.07 -18.78
C LYS A 149 1.27 -10.43 -18.31
N LYS A 150 2.61 -10.55 -18.16
CA LYS A 150 3.27 -11.78 -17.70
C LYS A 150 2.85 -12.17 -16.30
N ASN A 151 2.63 -11.19 -15.41
CA ASN A 151 2.32 -11.40 -14.00
C ASN A 151 0.81 -11.40 -13.70
N ASP A 152 -0.04 -11.06 -14.67
CA ASP A 152 -1.49 -11.01 -14.54
C ASP A 152 -2.12 -12.39 -14.81
N LYS A 153 -2.01 -13.28 -13.82
CA LYS A 153 -2.55 -14.65 -13.90
C LYS A 153 -4.07 -14.71 -14.09
N HIS A 154 -4.80 -13.71 -13.64
CA HIS A 154 -6.26 -13.67 -13.64
C HIS A 154 -6.85 -12.76 -14.71
N GLY A 155 -6.03 -12.15 -15.56
CA GLY A 155 -6.50 -11.26 -16.63
C GLY A 155 -7.14 -9.96 -16.16
N MET A 156 -6.87 -9.54 -14.90
CA MET A 156 -7.50 -8.38 -14.29
C MET A 156 -7.13 -7.05 -14.97
N PHE A 157 -5.98 -7.03 -15.66
CA PHE A 157 -5.47 -5.83 -16.35
C PHE A 157 -5.62 -5.91 -17.88
N LYS A 158 -6.30 -6.94 -18.41
CA LYS A 158 -6.40 -7.19 -19.85
C LYS A 158 -6.93 -5.98 -20.62
N ASP A 159 -8.01 -5.37 -20.14
CA ASP A 159 -8.66 -4.24 -20.80
C ASP A 159 -7.81 -2.97 -20.73
N GLN A 160 -7.22 -2.68 -19.55
CA GLN A 160 -6.32 -1.53 -19.39
C GLN A 160 -5.07 -1.67 -20.27
N ILE A 161 -4.49 -2.88 -20.35
CA ILE A 161 -3.33 -3.14 -21.22
C ILE A 161 -3.73 -2.93 -22.69
N LYS A 162 -4.93 -3.39 -23.10
CA LYS A 162 -5.45 -3.20 -24.46
C LYS A 162 -5.61 -1.72 -24.80
N GLN A 163 -6.27 -0.95 -23.92
CA GLN A 163 -6.47 0.49 -24.08
C GLN A 163 -5.14 1.25 -24.20
N LEU A 164 -4.19 0.97 -23.31
CA LEU A 164 -2.87 1.62 -23.35
C LEU A 164 -2.10 1.25 -24.62
N LYS A 165 -2.18 0.02 -25.10
CA LYS A 165 -1.56 -0.37 -26.38
C LYS A 165 -2.19 0.32 -27.59
N GLU A 166 -3.49 0.50 -27.61
CA GLU A 166 -4.19 1.24 -28.69
C GLU A 166 -3.80 2.73 -28.68
N GLN A 167 -3.75 3.35 -27.49
CA GLN A 167 -3.26 4.74 -27.36
C GLN A 167 -1.81 4.87 -27.81
N MET A 168 -0.96 3.88 -27.51
CA MET A 168 0.46 3.89 -27.89
C MET A 168 0.68 3.78 -29.41
N LYS A 169 -0.27 3.26 -30.19
CA LYS A 169 -0.20 3.26 -31.67
C LYS A 169 -0.39 4.66 -32.26
N ARG A 170 -1.00 5.58 -31.49
CA ARG A 170 -1.30 6.95 -31.92
C ARG A 170 -0.19 7.96 -31.56
N ILE A 171 0.83 7.53 -30.84
CA ILE A 171 2.01 8.28 -30.44
C ILE A 171 3.24 7.79 -31.24
#